data_30f8b593a46a842824127dce7cb9744f
#
_entry.id   30f8b593a46a842824127dce7cb9744f
#
_cell.length_a   1.000
_cell.length_b   1.000
_cell.length_c   1.000
_cell.angle_alpha   90.00
_cell.angle_beta   90.00
_cell.angle_gamma   90.00
#
_symmetry.space_group_name_H-M   'P 1'
#
loop_
_entity.id
_entity.type
_entity.pdbx_description
1 polymer ?
#
loop_
_entity_poly.entity_id
_entity_poly.type
_entity_poly.pdbx_seq_one_letter_code
_entity_poly.pdbx_strand_id
1 'polypeptide(L)'
;MNYELIADLLYPNITQTPSDIEKSFPKRELPEGAKVTRLAPSPTGFMHFGTLFPALVNERLAHQSGGVFFLRIEDTDAKREVKGAEKDLIDTLAYYHINFDEGAVSDGDLGVYGPYRQSKRAYIYQVFAKSLIQKGLAYPMFTSEEEYEQLKESDKKAEIKNKEWTPEEVERAREEKLRARNITEEEVRENLEKGNPFVIRILADGDPEKKTPFVDLVRGKLEIPENDEDFVLLKSDGIPTYHFAHAVDDYLMGTTHVIRGEEWLPSLAKHIMLFRYLGFKLPKYLHISQLMKMEGSSKKKLSKRDKGAALSDYKADGYPAESVIEYVMTLLNSNYEDWRRANPGVEYTEFPFSIKKMSVSGSLFDFDKLNDVSKNVISTMSCDKVYDDVTVWAKEYDPELYRALTQDPAYAKRIFAIGRGGKKPRKDFATWKDVKPYLSFFYDSLFQSEDEIPSTHAKEDVKKALDLFMLMFDIKDDNSEWFNVIKKIADLIGYASDMKAYKQNPEQYKGSVADVSMFLRVAVTGKMNSPDLYEVMQILGYEKTVNRIHEAIMKYV
;
A
#
# COMPACT_ATOMS: atom_id res chain seq x y z
N MET A 1 -46.34 -5.92 -22.85
CA MET A 1 -45.62 -6.69 -21.81
C MET A 1 -46.04 -6.10 -20.45
N ASN A 2 -46.50 -6.95 -19.53
CA ASN A 2 -46.87 -6.51 -18.19
C ASN A 2 -45.66 -6.68 -17.25
N TYR A 3 -44.83 -5.65 -17.21
CA TYR A 3 -43.61 -5.65 -16.40
C TYR A 3 -43.82 -5.83 -14.91
N GLU A 4 -44.95 -5.35 -14.36
CA GLU A 4 -45.30 -5.55 -12.94
C GLU A 4 -45.52 -7.03 -12.66
N LEU A 5 -46.30 -7.73 -13.49
CA LEU A 5 -46.56 -9.15 -13.31
C LEU A 5 -45.27 -9.99 -13.47
N ILE A 6 -44.44 -9.68 -14.45
CA ILE A 6 -43.13 -10.34 -14.63
C ILE A 6 -42.25 -10.17 -13.38
N ALA A 7 -42.17 -8.96 -12.82
CA ALA A 7 -41.39 -8.67 -11.62
C ALA A 7 -41.91 -9.45 -10.39
N ASP A 8 -43.24 -9.56 -10.26
CA ASP A 8 -43.88 -10.30 -9.17
C ASP A 8 -43.70 -11.83 -9.31
N LEU A 9 -43.73 -12.34 -10.52
CA LEU A 9 -43.44 -13.75 -10.79
C LEU A 9 -41.98 -14.12 -10.43
N LEU A 10 -41.05 -13.27 -10.76
CA LEU A 10 -39.59 -13.51 -10.51
C LEU A 10 -39.27 -13.33 -9.01
N TYR A 11 -39.88 -12.38 -8.36
CA TYR A 11 -39.61 -12.02 -6.97
C TYR A 11 -40.89 -11.94 -6.10
N PRO A 12 -41.62 -13.08 -5.91
CA PRO A 12 -42.88 -13.09 -5.19
C PRO A 12 -42.73 -12.72 -3.69
N ASN A 13 -41.57 -12.97 -3.12
CA ASN A 13 -41.26 -12.72 -1.71
C ASN A 13 -40.72 -11.29 -1.44
N ILE A 14 -40.47 -10.49 -2.48
CA ILE A 14 -40.02 -9.11 -2.34
C ILE A 14 -41.24 -8.19 -2.29
N THR A 15 -41.57 -7.73 -1.10
CA THR A 15 -42.72 -6.85 -0.83
C THR A 15 -42.33 -5.40 -0.58
N GLN A 16 -41.08 -5.15 -0.20
CA GLN A 16 -40.56 -3.81 0.01
C GLN A 16 -40.25 -3.10 -1.31
N THR A 17 -40.36 -1.79 -1.29
CA THR A 17 -40.00 -0.90 -2.39
C THR A 17 -38.61 -0.30 -2.16
N PRO A 18 -37.94 0.25 -3.19
CA PRO A 18 -36.70 1.04 -3.01
C PRO A 18 -36.83 2.10 -1.91
N SER A 19 -37.97 2.81 -1.85
CA SER A 19 -38.24 3.83 -0.81
C SER A 19 -38.26 3.26 0.60
N ASP A 20 -38.70 2.02 0.78
CA ASP A 20 -38.68 1.38 2.10
C ASP A 20 -37.28 0.99 2.52
N ILE A 21 -36.45 0.55 1.56
CA ILE A 21 -35.03 0.32 1.81
C ILE A 21 -34.31 1.63 2.16
N GLU A 22 -34.54 2.71 1.40
CA GLU A 22 -33.94 4.03 1.65
C GLU A 22 -34.22 4.54 3.06
N LYS A 23 -35.43 4.32 3.61
CA LYS A 23 -35.76 4.70 4.99
C LYS A 23 -34.94 3.97 6.05
N SER A 24 -34.37 2.81 5.73
CA SER A 24 -33.49 2.05 6.63
C SER A 24 -32.07 2.61 6.67
N PHE A 25 -31.74 3.51 5.75
CA PHE A 25 -30.40 4.15 5.67
C PHE A 25 -30.58 5.64 6.03
N PRO A 26 -30.20 6.07 7.24
CA PRO A 26 -30.39 7.44 7.67
C PRO A 26 -29.56 8.42 6.84
N LYS A 27 -30.11 9.62 6.58
CA LYS A 27 -29.34 10.66 5.94
C LYS A 27 -28.18 11.07 6.85
N ARG A 28 -26.96 11.15 6.27
CA ARG A 28 -25.77 11.58 7.01
C ARG A 28 -25.89 13.04 7.42
N GLU A 29 -25.62 13.29 8.71
CA GLU A 29 -25.51 14.65 9.26
C GLU A 29 -24.02 15.01 9.34
N LEU A 30 -23.53 15.71 8.33
CA LEU A 30 -22.11 16.05 8.18
C LEU A 30 -21.99 17.55 7.89
N PRO A 31 -20.82 18.17 8.23
CA PRO A 31 -20.53 19.55 7.89
C PRO A 31 -20.68 19.81 6.37
N GLU A 32 -20.97 21.05 6.01
CA GLU A 32 -21.03 21.44 4.61
C GLU A 32 -19.67 21.20 3.92
N GLY A 33 -19.71 20.53 2.78
CA GLY A 33 -18.50 20.20 2.01
C GLY A 33 -17.79 18.92 2.47
N ALA A 34 -18.25 18.26 3.54
CA ALA A 34 -17.72 16.99 3.98
C ALA A 34 -17.84 15.92 2.90
N LYS A 35 -16.82 15.09 2.77
CA LYS A 35 -16.76 14.03 1.77
C LYS A 35 -16.95 12.67 2.42
N VAL A 36 -17.82 11.87 1.83
CA VAL A 36 -17.97 10.45 2.17
C VAL A 36 -17.27 9.65 1.09
N THR A 37 -16.27 8.89 1.49
CA THR A 37 -15.44 8.07 0.63
C THR A 37 -15.39 6.62 1.12
N ARG A 38 -14.97 5.70 0.27
CA ARG A 38 -14.87 4.29 0.65
C ARG A 38 -13.68 3.60 0.00
N LEU A 39 -13.06 2.70 0.74
CA LEU A 39 -12.26 1.63 0.17
C LEU A 39 -13.18 0.42 -0.01
N ALA A 40 -13.18 -0.16 -1.22
CA ALA A 40 -14.12 -1.22 -1.58
C ALA A 40 -13.37 -2.39 -2.28
N PRO A 41 -12.51 -3.11 -1.54
CA PRO A 41 -11.73 -4.20 -2.09
C PRO A 41 -12.54 -5.50 -2.17
N SER A 42 -12.20 -6.34 -3.17
CA SER A 42 -12.65 -7.72 -3.23
C SER A 42 -11.62 -8.64 -2.55
N PRO A 43 -12.03 -9.61 -1.73
CA PRO A 43 -11.12 -10.52 -1.02
C PRO A 43 -10.59 -11.65 -1.93
N THR A 44 -10.03 -11.28 -3.08
CA THR A 44 -9.55 -12.19 -4.14
C THR A 44 -8.05 -12.44 -4.10
N GLY A 45 -7.38 -12.12 -3.00
CA GLY A 45 -5.95 -12.30 -2.78
C GLY A 45 -5.40 -11.33 -1.76
N PHE A 46 -4.11 -11.47 -1.46
CA PHE A 46 -3.42 -10.60 -0.51
C PHE A 46 -3.31 -9.17 -1.01
N MET A 47 -3.21 -8.23 -0.07
CA MET A 47 -3.09 -6.82 -0.39
C MET A 47 -1.78 -6.50 -1.10
N HIS A 48 -1.88 -5.65 -2.11
CA HIS A 48 -0.72 -5.16 -2.85
C HIS A 48 -0.55 -3.63 -2.66
N PHE A 49 0.66 -3.17 -2.91
CA PHE A 49 1.04 -1.76 -2.74
C PHE A 49 0.08 -0.79 -3.45
N GLY A 50 -0.41 -1.17 -4.64
CA GLY A 50 -1.41 -0.39 -5.37
C GLY A 50 -2.73 -0.16 -4.65
N THR A 51 -3.06 -0.93 -3.59
CA THR A 51 -4.27 -0.72 -2.78
C THR A 51 -4.08 0.41 -1.75
N LEU A 52 -2.86 0.68 -1.28
CA LEU A 52 -2.58 1.81 -0.40
C LEU A 52 -2.82 3.16 -1.08
N PHE A 53 -2.60 3.24 -2.39
CA PHE A 53 -2.83 4.47 -3.15
C PHE A 53 -4.26 4.99 -3.01
N PRO A 54 -5.29 4.23 -3.47
CA PRO A 54 -6.67 4.66 -3.29
C PRO A 54 -7.08 4.74 -1.81
N ALA A 55 -6.52 3.89 -0.92
CA ALA A 55 -6.84 3.94 0.50
C ALA A 55 -6.46 5.29 1.11
N LEU A 56 -5.23 5.75 0.92
CA LEU A 56 -4.76 7.03 1.43
C LEU A 56 -5.50 8.22 0.80
N VAL A 57 -5.81 8.19 -0.51
CA VAL A 57 -6.58 9.27 -1.14
C VAL A 57 -7.98 9.35 -0.55
N ASN A 58 -8.65 8.21 -0.36
CA ASN A 58 -9.98 8.16 0.24
C ASN A 58 -9.96 8.72 1.68
N GLU A 59 -9.04 8.23 2.48
CA GLU A 59 -8.87 8.62 3.88
C GLU A 59 -8.56 10.12 4.00
N ARG A 60 -7.56 10.63 3.26
CA ARG A 60 -7.19 12.05 3.30
C ARG A 60 -8.32 12.97 2.87
N LEU A 61 -9.04 12.63 1.81
CA LEU A 61 -10.16 13.45 1.32
C LEU A 61 -11.33 13.49 2.29
N ALA A 62 -11.64 12.36 2.93
CA ALA A 62 -12.71 12.29 3.92
C ALA A 62 -12.32 13.07 5.17
N HIS A 63 -11.25 12.69 5.84
CA HIS A 63 -10.86 13.25 7.14
C HIS A 63 -10.51 14.72 7.05
N GLN A 64 -9.79 15.15 6.02
CA GLN A 64 -9.46 16.56 5.82
C GLN A 64 -10.70 17.45 5.60
N SER A 65 -11.83 16.88 5.18
CA SER A 65 -13.09 17.60 4.99
C SER A 65 -14.07 17.47 6.15
N GLY A 66 -13.70 16.80 7.24
CA GLY A 66 -14.60 16.47 8.34
C GLY A 66 -15.70 15.47 7.93
N GLY A 67 -15.41 14.62 6.95
CA GLY A 67 -16.30 13.61 6.40
C GLY A 67 -16.05 12.22 6.95
N VAL A 68 -16.46 11.20 6.20
CA VAL A 68 -16.45 9.79 6.62
C VAL A 68 -15.70 8.95 5.59
N PHE A 69 -14.81 8.09 6.07
CA PHE A 69 -14.14 7.06 5.30
C PHE A 69 -14.55 5.67 5.80
N PHE A 70 -15.11 4.82 4.92
CA PHE A 70 -15.57 3.50 5.31
C PHE A 70 -14.99 2.36 4.47
N LEU A 71 -14.97 1.15 5.07
CA LEU A 71 -14.55 -0.09 4.42
C LEU A 71 -15.78 -0.92 4.00
N ARG A 72 -15.92 -1.21 2.70
CA ARG A 72 -16.90 -2.15 2.16
C ARG A 72 -16.19 -3.33 1.51
N ILE A 73 -16.57 -4.55 1.86
CA ILE A 73 -16.02 -5.77 1.26
C ILE A 73 -16.89 -6.16 0.05
N GLU A 74 -16.29 -6.20 -1.13
CA GLU A 74 -16.94 -6.59 -2.37
C GLU A 74 -16.71 -8.09 -2.65
N ASP A 75 -17.41 -8.93 -1.90
CA ASP A 75 -17.32 -10.40 -1.86
C ASP A 75 -18.40 -11.09 -2.72
N THR A 76 -18.84 -10.45 -3.78
CA THR A 76 -19.88 -10.99 -4.68
C THR A 76 -19.38 -12.09 -5.62
N ASP A 77 -18.10 -12.36 -5.68
CA ASP A 77 -17.48 -13.40 -6.52
C ASP A 77 -16.88 -14.52 -5.66
N ALA A 78 -17.73 -15.39 -5.15
CA ALA A 78 -17.34 -16.50 -4.29
C ALA A 78 -16.33 -17.47 -4.96
N LYS A 79 -16.32 -17.56 -6.31
CA LYS A 79 -15.38 -18.44 -7.05
C LYS A 79 -13.94 -17.93 -6.98
N ARG A 80 -13.73 -16.63 -6.77
CA ARG A 80 -12.40 -16.01 -6.66
C ARG A 80 -12.01 -15.63 -5.25
N GLU A 81 -12.88 -15.85 -4.28
CA GLU A 81 -12.57 -15.58 -2.88
C GLU A 81 -11.43 -16.47 -2.37
N VAL A 82 -10.45 -15.86 -1.72
CA VAL A 82 -9.33 -16.55 -1.08
C VAL A 82 -9.58 -16.60 0.42
N LYS A 83 -9.60 -17.82 0.96
CA LYS A 83 -9.80 -18.02 2.41
C LYS A 83 -8.79 -17.21 3.23
N GLY A 84 -9.28 -16.40 4.14
CA GLY A 84 -8.47 -15.55 5.01
C GLY A 84 -8.05 -14.21 4.40
N ALA A 85 -8.31 -13.94 3.11
CA ALA A 85 -7.92 -12.68 2.46
C ALA A 85 -8.63 -11.46 3.06
N GLU A 86 -9.87 -11.58 3.52
CA GLU A 86 -10.57 -10.49 4.20
C GLU A 86 -9.88 -10.11 5.51
N LYS A 87 -9.52 -11.11 6.32
CA LYS A 87 -8.80 -10.85 7.57
C LYS A 87 -7.43 -10.23 7.31
N ASP A 88 -6.67 -10.78 6.38
CA ASP A 88 -5.36 -10.24 5.97
C ASP A 88 -5.48 -8.78 5.50
N LEU A 89 -6.53 -8.48 4.74
CA LEU A 89 -6.82 -7.13 4.26
C LEU A 89 -7.06 -6.16 5.42
N ILE A 90 -7.92 -6.51 6.38
CA ILE A 90 -8.22 -5.67 7.53
C ILE A 90 -6.97 -5.49 8.40
N ASP A 91 -6.26 -6.57 8.72
CA ASP A 91 -5.04 -6.54 9.53
C ASP A 91 -3.92 -5.73 8.85
N THR A 92 -3.77 -5.86 7.53
CA THR A 92 -2.77 -5.10 6.75
C THR A 92 -3.11 -3.61 6.73
N LEU A 93 -4.37 -3.24 6.52
CA LEU A 93 -4.77 -1.83 6.57
C LEU A 93 -4.54 -1.21 7.95
N ALA A 94 -4.87 -1.94 9.01
CA ALA A 94 -4.61 -1.52 10.39
C ALA A 94 -3.11 -1.36 10.66
N TYR A 95 -2.25 -2.27 10.17
CA TYR A 95 -0.79 -2.16 10.28
C TYR A 95 -0.25 -0.87 9.63
N TYR A 96 -0.82 -0.47 8.49
CA TYR A 96 -0.47 0.78 7.80
C TYR A 96 -1.25 1.99 8.30
N HIS A 97 -1.88 1.92 9.46
CA HIS A 97 -2.62 3.02 10.10
C HIS A 97 -3.74 3.61 9.25
N ILE A 98 -4.32 2.81 8.35
CA ILE A 98 -5.50 3.20 7.59
C ILE A 98 -6.73 2.96 8.47
N ASN A 99 -7.26 4.05 9.01
CA ASN A 99 -8.35 4.01 9.97
C ASN A 99 -9.69 4.33 9.27
N PHE A 100 -10.65 3.43 9.44
CA PHE A 100 -12.01 3.61 8.96
C PHE A 100 -12.92 4.11 10.08
N ASP A 101 -13.81 5.05 9.75
CA ASP A 101 -14.84 5.55 10.67
C ASP A 101 -15.98 4.55 10.80
N GLU A 102 -16.24 3.78 9.72
CA GLU A 102 -17.31 2.78 9.59
C GLU A 102 -16.82 1.64 8.68
N GLY A 103 -17.54 0.53 8.67
CA GLY A 103 -17.30 -0.53 7.69
C GLY A 103 -17.19 -1.93 8.28
N ALA A 104 -16.71 -2.85 7.44
CA ALA A 104 -16.41 -4.22 7.87
C ALA A 104 -15.23 -4.23 8.83
N VAL A 105 -15.38 -4.95 9.94
CA VAL A 105 -14.31 -5.23 10.91
C VAL A 105 -14.16 -6.75 11.07
N SER A 106 -13.10 -7.20 11.75
CA SER A 106 -12.80 -8.64 11.88
C SER A 106 -13.97 -9.45 12.42
N ASP A 107 -14.76 -8.89 13.36
CA ASP A 107 -15.88 -9.56 14.01
C ASP A 107 -17.20 -8.81 13.79
N GLY A 108 -17.57 -8.54 12.53
CA GLY A 108 -18.83 -7.91 12.20
C GLY A 108 -18.71 -6.59 11.45
N ASP A 109 -19.55 -5.64 11.77
CA ASP A 109 -19.65 -4.35 11.12
C ASP A 109 -19.65 -3.21 12.15
N LEU A 110 -18.99 -2.11 11.82
CA LEU A 110 -19.00 -0.85 12.58
C LEU A 110 -19.81 0.20 11.81
N GLY A 111 -20.77 0.84 12.46
CA GLY A 111 -21.61 1.87 11.84
C GLY A 111 -23.02 1.39 11.50
N VAL A 112 -23.85 2.30 10.92
CA VAL A 112 -25.30 2.09 10.75
C VAL A 112 -25.71 1.82 9.30
N TYR A 113 -24.78 1.81 8.36
CA TYR A 113 -25.04 1.61 6.93
C TYR A 113 -24.78 0.17 6.47
N GLY A 114 -24.52 -0.74 7.43
CA GLY A 114 -24.29 -2.16 7.15
C GLY A 114 -25.52 -2.89 6.58
N PRO A 115 -25.36 -4.17 6.22
CA PRO A 115 -24.09 -4.91 6.22
C PRO A 115 -23.06 -4.30 5.26
N TYR A 116 -21.78 -4.28 5.67
CA TYR A 116 -20.70 -3.75 4.81
C TYR A 116 -20.02 -4.84 3.95
N ARG A 117 -20.57 -6.05 3.95
CA ARG A 117 -20.21 -7.14 3.04
C ARG A 117 -21.32 -7.30 2.01
N GLN A 118 -20.98 -7.22 0.73
CA GLN A 118 -21.97 -7.22 -0.35
C GLN A 118 -22.75 -8.54 -0.45
N SER A 119 -22.12 -9.68 -0.16
CA SER A 119 -22.79 -10.98 -0.11
C SER A 119 -23.98 -11.03 0.86
N LYS A 120 -23.96 -10.21 1.92
CA LYS A 120 -25.03 -10.13 2.92
C LYS A 120 -26.16 -9.16 2.56
N ARG A 121 -26.10 -8.55 1.37
CA ARG A 121 -27.05 -7.51 0.91
C ARG A 121 -27.96 -7.97 -0.23
N ALA A 122 -27.98 -9.26 -0.54
CA ALA A 122 -28.71 -9.81 -1.70
C ALA A 122 -30.18 -9.31 -1.78
N TYR A 123 -30.88 -9.30 -0.65
CA TYR A 123 -32.26 -8.82 -0.58
C TYR A 123 -32.40 -7.36 -1.06
N ILE A 124 -31.49 -6.49 -0.63
CA ILE A 124 -31.49 -5.07 -1.03
C ILE A 124 -31.38 -4.96 -2.54
N TYR A 125 -30.41 -5.64 -3.14
CA TYR A 125 -30.22 -5.61 -4.59
C TYR A 125 -31.43 -6.16 -5.36
N GLN A 126 -32.07 -7.23 -4.84
CA GLN A 126 -33.26 -7.80 -5.45
C GLN A 126 -34.44 -6.82 -5.44
N VAL A 127 -34.61 -6.01 -4.37
CA VAL A 127 -35.64 -4.95 -4.32
C VAL A 127 -35.43 -3.92 -5.43
N PHE A 128 -34.19 -3.45 -5.61
CA PHE A 128 -33.88 -2.48 -6.68
C PHE A 128 -33.99 -3.09 -8.07
N ALA A 129 -33.57 -4.34 -8.26
CA ALA A 129 -33.70 -5.04 -9.54
C ALA A 129 -35.16 -5.28 -9.90
N LYS A 130 -36.00 -5.71 -8.93
CA LYS A 130 -37.46 -5.82 -9.12
C LYS A 130 -38.06 -4.50 -9.60
N SER A 131 -37.68 -3.40 -8.97
CA SER A 131 -38.17 -2.07 -9.37
C SER A 131 -37.71 -1.69 -10.79
N LEU A 132 -36.51 -2.04 -11.22
CA LEU A 132 -36.08 -1.80 -12.60
C LEU A 132 -36.88 -2.65 -13.61
N ILE A 133 -37.23 -3.89 -13.27
CA ILE A 133 -38.09 -4.72 -14.11
C ILE A 133 -39.49 -4.09 -14.22
N GLN A 134 -40.09 -3.68 -13.11
CA GLN A 134 -41.39 -3.00 -13.10
C GLN A 134 -41.42 -1.76 -13.99
N LYS A 135 -40.31 -1.03 -14.07
CA LYS A 135 -40.15 0.14 -14.95
C LYS A 135 -39.83 -0.20 -16.42
N GLY A 136 -39.68 -1.49 -16.76
CA GLY A 136 -39.25 -1.92 -18.10
C GLY A 136 -37.80 -1.58 -18.45
N LEU A 137 -36.97 -1.33 -17.41
CA LEU A 137 -35.54 -0.99 -17.58
C LEU A 137 -34.61 -2.18 -17.36
N ALA A 138 -35.16 -3.33 -16.98
CA ALA A 138 -34.44 -4.59 -16.83
C ALA A 138 -35.37 -5.76 -17.21
N TYR A 139 -34.77 -6.88 -17.58
CA TYR A 139 -35.50 -8.07 -18.01
C TYR A 139 -34.81 -9.35 -17.56
N PRO A 140 -35.56 -10.46 -17.35
CA PRO A 140 -34.98 -11.75 -17.06
C PRO A 140 -34.45 -12.41 -18.33
N MET A 141 -33.33 -13.11 -18.21
CA MET A 141 -32.80 -13.98 -19.24
C MET A 141 -32.63 -15.39 -18.64
N PHE A 142 -33.41 -16.35 -19.15
CA PHE A 142 -33.33 -17.74 -18.77
C PHE A 142 -32.31 -18.45 -19.65
N THR A 143 -31.17 -18.75 -19.07
CA THR A 143 -30.07 -19.51 -19.71
C THR A 143 -29.49 -20.47 -18.70
N SER A 144 -29.02 -21.63 -19.15
CA SER A 144 -28.21 -22.49 -18.32
C SER A 144 -26.87 -21.82 -17.99
N GLU A 145 -26.22 -22.22 -16.92
CA GLU A 145 -24.89 -21.69 -16.54
C GLU A 145 -23.85 -21.97 -17.64
N GLU A 146 -23.99 -23.09 -18.35
CA GLU A 146 -23.13 -23.49 -19.48
C GLU A 146 -23.34 -22.61 -20.70
N GLU A 147 -24.59 -22.31 -21.06
CA GLU A 147 -24.91 -21.39 -22.17
C GLU A 147 -24.48 -19.96 -21.84
N TYR A 148 -24.63 -19.53 -20.57
CA TYR A 148 -24.18 -18.20 -20.13
C TYR A 148 -22.65 -18.07 -20.19
N GLU A 149 -21.88 -19.08 -19.75
CA GLU A 149 -20.43 -19.05 -19.88
C GLU A 149 -19.98 -19.10 -21.34
N GLN A 150 -20.70 -19.81 -22.21
CA GLN A 150 -20.45 -19.79 -23.65
C GLN A 150 -20.74 -18.42 -24.28
N LEU A 151 -21.84 -17.77 -23.90
CA LEU A 151 -22.14 -16.39 -24.31
C LEU A 151 -21.09 -15.41 -23.83
N LYS A 152 -20.63 -15.54 -22.59
CA LYS A 152 -19.60 -14.71 -22.00
C LYS A 152 -18.21 -14.95 -22.63
N GLU A 153 -17.91 -16.18 -23.04
CA GLU A 153 -16.71 -16.46 -23.85
C GLU A 153 -16.83 -15.91 -25.26
N SER A 154 -18.03 -15.91 -25.84
CA SER A 154 -18.27 -15.31 -27.15
C SER A 154 -18.13 -13.79 -27.11
N ASP A 155 -18.64 -13.12 -26.07
CA ASP A 155 -18.45 -11.68 -25.84
C ASP A 155 -16.96 -11.34 -25.63
N LYS A 156 -16.22 -12.14 -24.85
CA LYS A 156 -14.76 -11.95 -24.69
C LYS A 156 -13.97 -12.22 -25.98
N LYS A 157 -14.42 -13.17 -26.80
CA LYS A 157 -13.80 -13.45 -28.11
C LYS A 157 -14.14 -12.41 -29.16
N ALA A 158 -15.25 -11.70 -29.02
CA ALA A 158 -15.57 -10.53 -29.84
C ALA A 158 -14.66 -9.31 -29.53
N GLU A 159 -14.22 -9.16 -28.27
CA GLU A 159 -13.20 -8.16 -27.88
C GLU A 159 -11.78 -8.54 -28.35
N ILE A 160 -11.48 -9.83 -28.58
CA ILE A 160 -10.22 -10.28 -29.18
C ILE A 160 -10.37 -10.16 -30.70
N LYS A 161 -9.91 -9.07 -31.27
CA LYS A 161 -9.93 -8.63 -32.69
C LYS A 161 -9.43 -9.61 -33.76
N ASN A 162 -9.44 -10.94 -33.56
CA ASN A 162 -8.89 -11.93 -34.48
C ASN A 162 -9.75 -13.19 -34.73
N LYS A 163 -11.02 -13.19 -34.37
CA LYS A 163 -11.93 -14.24 -34.86
C LYS A 163 -13.04 -13.58 -35.67
N GLU A 164 -13.01 -13.76 -36.97
CA GLU A 164 -14.11 -13.41 -37.84
C GLU A 164 -15.35 -14.23 -37.48
N TRP A 165 -16.33 -13.59 -36.85
CA TRP A 165 -17.66 -14.16 -36.68
C TRP A 165 -18.29 -14.34 -38.04
N THR A 166 -18.89 -15.49 -38.28
CA THR A 166 -19.72 -15.63 -39.46
C THR A 166 -20.93 -14.68 -39.36
N PRO A 167 -21.44 -14.13 -40.44
CA PRO A 167 -22.66 -13.32 -40.42
C PRO A 167 -23.83 -14.04 -39.72
N GLU A 168 -23.89 -15.36 -39.83
CA GLU A 168 -24.91 -16.19 -39.19
C GLU A 168 -24.74 -16.26 -37.66
N GLU A 169 -23.51 -16.31 -37.13
CA GLU A 169 -23.25 -16.28 -35.69
C GLU A 169 -23.61 -14.94 -35.07
N VAL A 170 -23.32 -13.84 -35.79
CA VAL A 170 -23.69 -12.48 -35.35
C VAL A 170 -25.21 -12.29 -35.33
N GLU A 171 -25.90 -12.76 -36.38
CA GLU A 171 -27.35 -12.63 -36.47
C GLU A 171 -28.06 -13.46 -35.43
N ARG A 172 -27.59 -14.70 -35.16
CA ARG A 172 -28.12 -15.56 -34.11
C ARG A 172 -27.99 -14.94 -32.72
N ALA A 173 -26.82 -14.40 -32.39
CA ALA A 173 -26.60 -13.72 -31.10
C ALA A 173 -27.50 -12.49 -30.95
N ARG A 174 -27.74 -11.77 -32.06
CA ARG A 174 -28.67 -10.64 -32.12
C ARG A 174 -30.12 -11.06 -31.93
N GLU A 175 -30.55 -12.15 -32.56
CA GLU A 175 -31.89 -12.69 -32.40
C GLU A 175 -32.14 -13.19 -30.98
N GLU A 176 -31.17 -13.89 -30.36
CA GLU A 176 -31.27 -14.33 -28.97
C GLU A 176 -31.37 -13.16 -27.98
N LYS A 177 -30.58 -12.09 -28.22
CA LYS A 177 -30.64 -10.86 -27.43
C LYS A 177 -31.99 -10.16 -27.57
N LEU A 178 -32.51 -10.07 -28.79
CA LEU A 178 -33.83 -9.48 -29.07
C LEU A 178 -34.96 -10.31 -28.47
N ARG A 179 -34.89 -11.63 -28.52
CA ARG A 179 -35.87 -12.53 -27.91
C ARG A 179 -35.89 -12.37 -26.38
N ALA A 180 -34.75 -12.36 -25.74
CA ALA A 180 -34.66 -12.18 -24.28
C ALA A 180 -35.22 -10.83 -23.83
N ARG A 181 -34.99 -9.75 -24.59
CA ARG A 181 -35.56 -8.42 -24.31
C ARG A 181 -37.10 -8.38 -24.41
N ASN A 182 -37.69 -9.27 -25.22
CA ASN A 182 -39.12 -9.33 -25.51
C ASN A 182 -39.80 -10.55 -24.90
N ILE A 183 -39.23 -11.14 -23.86
CA ILE A 183 -39.79 -12.33 -23.19
C ILE A 183 -41.21 -12.10 -22.72
N THR A 184 -42.09 -13.05 -23.02
CA THR A 184 -43.51 -12.97 -22.64
C THR A 184 -43.75 -13.46 -21.20
N GLU A 185 -44.93 -13.12 -20.65
CA GLU A 185 -45.35 -13.58 -19.31
C GLU A 185 -45.48 -15.10 -19.26
N GLU A 186 -46.02 -15.69 -20.34
CA GLU A 186 -46.16 -17.13 -20.50
C GLU A 186 -44.80 -17.82 -20.48
N GLU A 187 -43.84 -17.31 -21.25
CA GLU A 187 -42.47 -17.85 -21.29
C GLU A 187 -41.79 -17.74 -19.91
N VAL A 188 -41.99 -16.65 -19.16
CA VAL A 188 -41.47 -16.50 -17.80
C VAL A 188 -42.08 -17.57 -16.88
N ARG A 189 -43.43 -17.77 -16.92
CA ARG A 189 -44.12 -18.80 -16.10
C ARG A 189 -43.60 -20.20 -16.43
N GLU A 190 -43.56 -20.56 -17.70
CA GLU A 190 -43.05 -21.87 -18.13
C GLU A 190 -41.63 -22.14 -17.67
N ASN A 191 -40.72 -21.16 -17.76
CA ASN A 191 -39.36 -21.31 -17.33
C ASN A 191 -39.25 -21.46 -15.81
N LEU A 192 -40.04 -20.70 -15.04
CA LEU A 192 -40.09 -20.82 -13.58
C LEU A 192 -40.68 -22.16 -13.13
N GLU A 193 -41.73 -22.65 -13.78
CA GLU A 193 -42.32 -23.97 -13.51
C GLU A 193 -41.36 -25.14 -13.81
N LYS A 194 -40.50 -24.96 -14.81
CA LYS A 194 -39.41 -25.92 -15.16
C LYS A 194 -38.21 -25.79 -14.21
N GLY A 195 -38.17 -24.76 -13.34
CA GLY A 195 -37.08 -24.52 -12.44
C GLY A 195 -35.79 -24.00 -13.15
N ASN A 196 -35.95 -23.43 -14.36
CA ASN A 196 -34.81 -22.89 -15.10
C ASN A 196 -34.21 -21.68 -14.35
N PRO A 197 -32.87 -21.63 -14.19
CA PRO A 197 -32.20 -20.47 -13.59
C PRO A 197 -32.32 -19.26 -14.51
N PHE A 198 -32.34 -18.07 -13.92
CA PHE A 198 -32.34 -16.82 -14.67
C PHE A 198 -31.37 -15.80 -14.08
N VAL A 199 -30.92 -14.91 -14.94
CA VAL A 199 -30.18 -13.70 -14.56
C VAL A 199 -31.04 -12.48 -14.88
N ILE A 200 -30.83 -11.37 -14.16
CA ILE A 200 -31.46 -10.10 -14.50
C ILE A 200 -30.46 -9.24 -15.26
N ARG A 201 -30.86 -8.77 -16.43
CA ARG A 201 -30.07 -7.89 -17.29
C ARG A 201 -30.70 -6.51 -17.37
N ILE A 202 -29.86 -5.49 -17.46
CA ILE A 202 -30.32 -4.13 -17.77
C ILE A 202 -30.73 -4.07 -19.24
N LEU A 203 -31.76 -3.26 -19.52
CA LEU A 203 -32.13 -2.92 -20.90
C LEU A 203 -31.44 -1.60 -21.25
N ALA A 204 -30.35 -1.66 -21.99
CA ALA A 204 -29.58 -0.49 -22.38
C ALA A 204 -30.31 0.28 -23.51
N ASP A 205 -30.46 1.60 -23.33
CA ASP A 205 -31.10 2.53 -24.28
C ASP A 205 -30.15 3.60 -24.84
N GLY A 206 -28.84 3.49 -24.51
CA GLY A 206 -27.86 4.48 -24.95
C GLY A 206 -27.52 4.39 -26.43
N ASP A 207 -26.99 5.48 -26.94
CA ASP A 207 -26.47 5.63 -28.31
C ASP A 207 -24.96 5.92 -28.18
N PRO A 208 -24.07 4.99 -28.59
CA PRO A 208 -22.61 5.16 -28.40
C PRO A 208 -22.03 6.32 -29.23
N GLU A 209 -22.75 6.81 -30.23
CA GLU A 209 -22.36 8.01 -30.98
C GLU A 209 -22.62 9.30 -30.18
N LYS A 210 -23.50 9.25 -29.19
CA LYS A 210 -23.73 10.35 -28.27
C LYS A 210 -22.75 10.30 -27.11
N LYS A 211 -22.19 11.46 -26.79
CA LYS A 211 -21.24 11.63 -25.71
C LYS A 211 -21.79 12.55 -24.63
N THR A 212 -21.74 12.10 -23.42
CA THR A 212 -22.14 12.88 -22.24
C THR A 212 -20.92 13.57 -21.64
N PRO A 213 -20.93 14.91 -21.49
CA PRO A 213 -19.88 15.63 -20.78
C PRO A 213 -19.80 15.16 -19.32
N PHE A 214 -18.59 14.84 -18.88
CA PHE A 214 -18.30 14.38 -17.54
C PHE A 214 -17.09 15.10 -16.96
N VAL A 215 -17.09 15.39 -15.67
CA VAL A 215 -15.94 16.00 -14.99
C VAL A 215 -15.37 15.01 -13.99
N ASP A 216 -14.21 14.45 -14.31
CA ASP A 216 -13.39 13.70 -13.37
C ASP A 216 -12.51 14.67 -12.58
N LEU A 217 -12.43 14.50 -11.27
CA LEU A 217 -11.71 15.48 -10.41
C LEU A 217 -10.18 15.42 -10.55
N VAL A 218 -9.65 14.32 -11.08
CA VAL A 218 -8.20 14.15 -11.36
C VAL A 218 -7.90 14.43 -12.82
N ARG A 219 -8.73 13.87 -13.75
CA ARG A 219 -8.48 13.89 -15.19
C ARG A 219 -9.13 15.07 -15.93
N GLY A 220 -9.96 15.82 -15.22
CA GLY A 220 -10.62 16.98 -15.79
C GLY A 220 -11.85 16.62 -16.65
N LYS A 221 -12.08 17.37 -17.71
CA LYS A 221 -13.24 17.18 -18.59
C LYS A 221 -13.04 15.97 -19.50
N LEU A 222 -14.00 15.08 -19.48
CA LEU A 222 -14.08 13.88 -20.31
C LEU A 222 -15.39 13.89 -21.11
N GLU A 223 -15.39 13.19 -22.23
CA GLU A 223 -16.59 12.90 -23.01
C GLU A 223 -16.84 11.38 -22.98
N ILE A 224 -17.92 10.95 -22.32
CA ILE A 224 -18.22 9.54 -22.11
C ILE A 224 -19.31 9.13 -23.09
N PRO A 225 -19.09 8.11 -23.96
CA PRO A 225 -20.13 7.58 -24.82
C PRO A 225 -21.25 6.98 -23.99
N GLU A 226 -22.50 7.06 -24.47
CA GLU A 226 -23.60 6.38 -23.80
C GLU A 226 -23.45 4.86 -23.93
N ASN A 227 -23.90 4.13 -22.89
CA ASN A 227 -23.81 2.67 -22.90
C ASN A 227 -25.00 2.06 -23.66
N ASP A 228 -24.71 1.29 -24.69
CA ASP A 228 -25.66 0.54 -25.51
C ASP A 228 -25.67 -0.97 -25.24
N GLU A 229 -24.79 -1.42 -24.35
CA GLU A 229 -24.66 -2.84 -23.99
C GLU A 229 -25.53 -3.23 -22.80
N ASP A 230 -26.35 -4.29 -22.97
CA ASP A 230 -26.98 -4.96 -21.85
C ASP A 230 -25.94 -5.74 -21.05
N PHE A 231 -25.98 -5.59 -19.74
CA PHE A 231 -25.14 -6.35 -18.84
C PHE A 231 -25.94 -6.90 -17.65
N VAL A 232 -25.39 -7.94 -17.02
CA VAL A 232 -26.06 -8.59 -15.89
C VAL A 232 -26.04 -7.69 -14.67
N LEU A 233 -27.21 -7.51 -14.05
CA LEU A 233 -27.39 -6.84 -12.76
C LEU A 233 -27.32 -7.85 -11.62
N LEU A 234 -28.15 -8.90 -11.68
CA LEU A 234 -28.16 -10.00 -10.72
C LEU A 234 -27.84 -11.31 -11.42
N LYS A 235 -26.98 -12.09 -10.81
CA LYS A 235 -26.63 -13.46 -11.20
C LYS A 235 -27.77 -14.42 -10.83
N SER A 236 -27.70 -15.65 -11.30
CA SER A 236 -28.70 -16.71 -11.03
C SER A 236 -28.83 -17.07 -9.53
N ASP A 237 -27.78 -16.81 -8.75
CA ASP A 237 -27.79 -16.94 -7.28
C ASP A 237 -28.43 -15.75 -6.55
N GLY A 238 -28.90 -14.74 -7.27
CA GLY A 238 -29.51 -13.53 -6.73
C GLY A 238 -28.49 -12.49 -6.20
N ILE A 239 -27.18 -12.77 -6.36
CA ILE A 239 -26.10 -11.86 -5.96
C ILE A 239 -25.80 -10.89 -7.11
N PRO A 240 -25.50 -9.60 -6.85
CA PRO A 240 -25.26 -8.62 -7.90
C PRO A 240 -23.92 -8.79 -8.58
N THR A 241 -23.83 -8.24 -9.79
CA THR A 241 -22.53 -7.93 -10.37
C THR A 241 -21.97 -6.65 -9.77
N TYR A 242 -20.67 -6.44 -9.93
CA TYR A 242 -19.97 -5.25 -9.42
C TYR A 242 -20.66 -3.93 -9.80
N HIS A 243 -21.05 -3.77 -11.08
CA HIS A 243 -21.65 -2.52 -11.55
C HIS A 243 -22.92 -2.14 -10.81
N PHE A 244 -23.78 -3.13 -10.59
CA PHE A 244 -25.06 -2.90 -9.91
C PHE A 244 -24.87 -2.69 -8.41
N ALA A 245 -24.05 -3.53 -7.76
CA ALA A 245 -23.72 -3.38 -6.36
C ALA A 245 -23.12 -2.01 -6.05
N HIS A 246 -22.16 -1.55 -6.88
CA HIS A 246 -21.55 -0.24 -6.78
C HIS A 246 -22.60 0.89 -6.77
N ALA A 247 -23.54 0.88 -7.72
CA ALA A 247 -24.52 1.95 -7.82
C ALA A 247 -25.49 2.00 -6.61
N VAL A 248 -25.98 0.83 -6.20
CA VAL A 248 -26.92 0.72 -5.07
C VAL A 248 -26.25 1.07 -3.74
N ASP A 249 -25.07 0.52 -3.49
CA ASP A 249 -24.39 0.69 -2.21
C ASP A 249 -23.83 2.10 -2.04
N ASP A 250 -23.20 2.66 -3.06
CA ASP A 250 -22.66 4.00 -2.95
C ASP A 250 -23.75 5.06 -2.74
N TYR A 251 -24.96 4.83 -3.30
CA TYR A 251 -26.11 5.66 -3.01
C TYR A 251 -26.62 5.48 -1.57
N LEU A 252 -26.92 4.25 -1.15
CA LEU A 252 -27.49 3.96 0.18
C LEU A 252 -26.53 4.32 1.32
N MET A 253 -25.22 4.12 1.13
CA MET A 253 -24.19 4.47 2.11
C MET A 253 -23.80 5.96 2.08
N GLY A 254 -24.40 6.74 1.16
CA GLY A 254 -24.20 8.19 1.06
C GLY A 254 -22.84 8.60 0.53
N THR A 255 -22.19 7.76 -0.29
CA THR A 255 -20.90 8.07 -0.92
C THR A 255 -21.02 9.31 -1.79
N THR A 256 -20.18 10.31 -1.52
CA THR A 256 -20.15 11.55 -2.29
C THR A 256 -19.02 11.58 -3.32
N HIS A 257 -17.93 10.88 -3.04
CA HIS A 257 -16.73 10.81 -3.89
C HIS A 257 -16.29 9.36 -4.04
N VAL A 258 -16.14 8.93 -5.28
CA VAL A 258 -15.67 7.59 -5.67
C VAL A 258 -14.24 7.70 -6.17
N ILE A 259 -13.30 7.19 -5.39
CA ILE A 259 -11.87 7.13 -5.76
C ILE A 259 -11.57 5.70 -6.17
N ARG A 260 -10.99 5.51 -7.36
CA ARG A 260 -10.60 4.21 -7.89
C ARG A 260 -9.52 4.35 -8.96
N GLY A 261 -8.93 3.24 -9.36
CA GLY A 261 -7.94 3.23 -10.44
C GLY A 261 -8.52 3.58 -11.82
N GLU A 262 -7.69 4.12 -12.68
CA GLU A 262 -8.08 4.52 -14.06
C GLU A 262 -8.58 3.37 -14.94
N GLU A 263 -8.25 2.12 -14.58
CA GLU A 263 -8.74 0.91 -15.24
C GLU A 263 -10.26 0.79 -15.21
N TRP A 264 -10.94 1.53 -14.36
CA TRP A 264 -12.39 1.57 -14.25
C TRP A 264 -13.05 2.64 -15.14
N LEU A 265 -12.28 3.48 -15.83
CA LEU A 265 -12.82 4.47 -16.75
C LEU A 265 -13.76 3.87 -17.83
N PRO A 266 -13.43 2.72 -18.47
CA PRO A 266 -14.32 2.11 -19.44
C PRO A 266 -15.71 1.72 -18.89
N SER A 267 -15.81 1.49 -17.58
CA SER A 267 -17.06 1.14 -16.90
C SER A 267 -17.94 2.36 -16.56
N LEU A 268 -17.43 3.57 -16.75
CA LEU A 268 -18.12 4.78 -16.31
C LEU A 268 -19.44 5.00 -17.03
N ALA A 269 -19.53 4.67 -18.31
CA ALA A 269 -20.77 4.73 -19.09
C ALA A 269 -21.88 3.86 -18.47
N LYS A 270 -21.54 2.63 -18.06
CA LYS A 270 -22.47 1.71 -17.38
C LYS A 270 -22.95 2.27 -16.03
N HIS A 271 -22.05 2.89 -15.28
CA HIS A 271 -22.40 3.50 -13.98
C HIS A 271 -23.28 4.73 -14.15
N ILE A 272 -22.98 5.62 -15.09
CA ILE A 272 -23.83 6.79 -15.40
C ILE A 272 -25.26 6.34 -15.74
N MET A 273 -25.41 5.32 -16.59
CA MET A 273 -26.71 4.73 -16.93
C MET A 273 -27.42 4.17 -15.71
N LEU A 274 -26.74 3.39 -14.87
CA LEU A 274 -27.32 2.80 -13.65
C LEU A 274 -27.85 3.87 -12.69
N PHE A 275 -27.05 4.89 -12.39
CA PHE A 275 -27.47 5.97 -11.51
C PHE A 275 -28.71 6.71 -12.09
N ARG A 276 -28.75 6.93 -13.41
CA ARG A 276 -29.90 7.52 -14.10
C ARG A 276 -31.15 6.65 -13.97
N TYR A 277 -31.05 5.33 -14.23
CA TYR A 277 -32.18 4.41 -14.18
C TYR A 277 -32.74 4.21 -12.77
N LEU A 278 -31.86 4.19 -11.79
CA LEU A 278 -32.23 4.09 -10.38
C LEU A 278 -32.80 5.41 -9.83
N GLY A 279 -32.60 6.52 -10.54
CA GLY A 279 -33.00 7.86 -10.07
C GLY A 279 -32.05 8.42 -9.02
N PHE A 280 -30.83 7.91 -8.94
CA PHE A 280 -29.84 8.29 -7.96
C PHE A 280 -29.00 9.48 -8.42
N LYS A 281 -28.58 10.30 -7.44
CA LYS A 281 -27.61 11.35 -7.70
C LYS A 281 -26.24 10.71 -7.94
N LEU A 282 -25.63 11.01 -9.09
CA LEU A 282 -24.28 10.52 -9.42
C LEU A 282 -23.23 11.13 -8.46
N PRO A 283 -22.37 10.31 -7.84
CA PRO A 283 -21.24 10.81 -7.03
C PRO A 283 -20.20 11.47 -7.92
N LYS A 284 -19.27 12.21 -7.31
CA LYS A 284 -18.08 12.70 -8.00
C LYS A 284 -17.06 11.59 -8.11
N TYR A 285 -16.40 11.47 -9.27
CA TYR A 285 -15.39 10.44 -9.50
C TYR A 285 -13.99 11.03 -9.57
N LEU A 286 -13.05 10.23 -9.08
CA LEU A 286 -11.60 10.47 -9.13
C LEU A 286 -10.95 9.18 -9.67
N HIS A 287 -10.56 9.18 -10.92
CA HIS A 287 -9.81 8.08 -11.50
C HIS A 287 -8.31 8.37 -11.38
N ILE A 288 -7.69 7.74 -10.37
CA ILE A 288 -6.27 7.91 -10.08
C ILE A 288 -5.44 7.02 -11.00
N SER A 289 -4.26 7.53 -11.36
CA SER A 289 -3.33 6.79 -12.20
C SER A 289 -2.73 5.59 -11.48
N GLN A 290 -2.32 4.59 -12.26
CA GLN A 290 -1.71 3.37 -11.75
C GLN A 290 -0.25 3.61 -11.31
N LEU A 291 0.21 2.76 -10.40
CA LEU A 291 1.63 2.64 -10.10
C LEU A 291 2.36 1.93 -11.24
N MET A 292 3.47 2.54 -11.63
CA MET A 292 4.31 2.08 -12.72
C MET A 292 5.67 1.63 -12.17
N LYS A 293 6.33 0.72 -12.88
CA LYS A 293 7.74 0.36 -12.68
C LYS A 293 8.51 0.58 -13.97
N MET A 294 9.83 0.71 -13.87
CA MET A 294 10.71 0.64 -15.04
C MET A 294 11.00 -0.81 -15.40
N GLU A 295 10.87 -1.16 -16.67
CA GLU A 295 11.34 -2.42 -17.23
C GLU A 295 12.20 -2.10 -18.47
N GLY A 296 13.52 -2.10 -18.26
CA GLY A 296 14.44 -1.49 -19.20
C GLY A 296 14.17 0.01 -19.36
N SER A 297 13.94 0.48 -20.57
CA SER A 297 13.61 1.89 -20.89
C SER A 297 12.11 2.21 -20.85
N SER A 298 11.25 1.22 -20.61
CA SER A 298 9.79 1.36 -20.71
C SER A 298 9.12 1.38 -19.34
N LYS A 299 8.09 2.23 -19.18
CA LYS A 299 7.21 2.23 -18.01
C LYS A 299 6.15 1.15 -18.21
N LYS A 300 6.01 0.25 -17.24
CA LYS A 300 4.95 -0.76 -17.17
C LYS A 300 4.20 -0.68 -15.85
N LYS A 301 2.95 -1.11 -15.84
CA LYS A 301 2.15 -1.22 -14.61
C LYS A 301 2.84 -2.18 -13.64
N LEU A 302 2.93 -1.76 -12.36
CA LEU A 302 3.36 -2.66 -11.28
C LEU A 302 2.29 -3.76 -11.11
N SER A 303 2.68 -5.01 -11.34
CA SER A 303 1.78 -6.15 -11.27
C SER A 303 1.89 -6.88 -9.92
N LYS A 304 0.85 -7.63 -9.52
CA LYS A 304 0.84 -8.43 -8.28
C LYS A 304 1.99 -9.46 -8.16
N ARG A 305 2.66 -9.78 -9.26
CA ARG A 305 3.75 -10.78 -9.31
C ARG A 305 5.14 -10.14 -9.23
N ASP A 306 5.21 -8.82 -9.26
CA ASP A 306 6.47 -8.10 -9.21
C ASP A 306 7.02 -8.06 -7.80
N LYS A 307 8.35 -8.06 -7.67
CA LYS A 307 9.00 -7.83 -6.38
C LYS A 307 8.55 -6.46 -5.83
N GLY A 308 8.14 -6.43 -4.57
CA GLY A 308 7.61 -5.24 -3.92
C GLY A 308 6.15 -4.90 -4.28
N ALA A 309 5.41 -5.85 -4.86
CA ALA A 309 3.98 -5.66 -5.07
C ALA A 309 3.15 -6.01 -3.83
N ALA A 310 3.51 -7.04 -3.06
CA ALA A 310 2.80 -7.43 -1.86
C ALA A 310 3.16 -6.52 -0.67
N LEU A 311 2.16 -6.05 0.06
CA LEU A 311 2.37 -5.22 1.26
C LEU A 311 2.99 -5.99 2.41
N SER A 312 2.73 -7.29 2.51
CA SER A 312 3.36 -8.20 3.46
C SER A 312 4.88 -8.26 3.33
N ASP A 313 5.41 -8.10 2.09
CA ASP A 313 6.85 -8.15 1.85
C ASP A 313 7.57 -6.98 2.52
N TYR A 314 6.97 -5.79 2.53
CA TYR A 314 7.55 -4.61 3.19
C TYR A 314 7.62 -4.79 4.70
N LYS A 315 6.57 -5.38 5.31
CA LYS A 315 6.57 -5.72 6.73
C LYS A 315 7.66 -6.75 7.03
N ALA A 316 7.74 -7.82 6.23
CA ALA A 316 8.75 -8.87 6.40
C ALA A 316 10.18 -8.36 6.15
N ASP A 317 10.36 -7.45 5.20
CA ASP A 317 11.64 -6.77 4.96
C ASP A 317 11.98 -5.75 6.05
N GLY A 318 11.03 -5.41 6.92
CA GLY A 318 11.25 -4.54 8.07
C GLY A 318 11.14 -3.05 7.77
N TYR A 319 10.41 -2.66 6.72
CA TYR A 319 10.05 -1.25 6.55
C TYR A 319 9.02 -0.86 7.62
N PRO A 320 9.25 0.22 8.39
CA PRO A 320 8.22 0.79 9.25
C PRO A 320 6.98 1.17 8.44
N ALA A 321 5.79 0.99 9.01
CA ALA A 321 4.55 1.38 8.35
C ALA A 321 4.55 2.87 7.97
N GLU A 322 5.04 3.72 8.86
CA GLU A 322 5.18 5.16 8.65
C GLU A 322 6.07 5.47 7.43
N SER A 323 7.15 4.71 7.23
CA SER A 323 8.06 4.90 6.08
C SER A 323 7.37 4.61 4.75
N VAL A 324 6.55 3.56 4.71
CA VAL A 324 5.78 3.19 3.51
C VAL A 324 4.71 4.24 3.22
N ILE A 325 4.00 4.72 4.24
CA ILE A 325 3.00 5.79 4.10
C ILE A 325 3.63 7.08 3.59
N GLU A 326 4.74 7.52 4.19
CA GLU A 326 5.48 8.71 3.75
C GLU A 326 5.91 8.61 2.28
N TYR A 327 6.40 7.44 1.89
CA TYR A 327 6.76 7.19 0.49
C TYR A 327 5.54 7.27 -0.44
N VAL A 328 4.42 6.63 -0.08
CA VAL A 328 3.18 6.71 -0.88
C VAL A 328 2.71 8.16 -1.01
N MET A 329 2.79 8.96 0.05
CA MET A 329 2.43 10.38 0.01
C MET A 329 3.30 11.17 -0.98
N THR A 330 4.60 10.86 -1.09
CA THR A 330 5.47 11.49 -2.10
C THR A 330 5.04 11.17 -3.53
N LEU A 331 4.49 9.97 -3.76
CA LEU A 331 4.00 9.54 -5.06
C LEU A 331 2.62 10.13 -5.38
N LEU A 332 1.80 10.38 -4.36
CA LEU A 332 0.44 10.90 -4.51
C LEU A 332 0.39 12.40 -4.76
N ASN A 333 1.25 13.19 -4.11
CA ASN A 333 1.20 14.65 -4.20
C ASN A 333 2.59 15.25 -4.44
N SER A 334 2.74 15.95 -5.56
CA SER A 334 4.02 16.50 -6.04
C SER A 334 4.68 17.53 -5.10
N ASN A 335 3.94 18.09 -4.15
CA ASN A 335 4.43 19.08 -3.17
C ASN A 335 4.64 18.47 -1.76
N TYR A 336 4.46 17.15 -1.61
CA TYR A 336 4.58 16.51 -0.30
C TYR A 336 6.01 16.57 0.25
N GLU A 337 7.01 16.30 -0.58
CA GLU A 337 8.42 16.33 -0.14
C GLU A 337 8.88 17.71 0.35
N ASP A 338 8.43 18.78 -0.33
CA ASP A 338 8.74 20.14 0.07
C ASP A 338 8.08 20.48 1.41
N TRP A 339 6.82 20.07 1.57
CA TRP A 339 6.11 20.23 2.83
C TRP A 339 6.79 19.45 3.95
N ARG A 340 7.17 18.19 3.72
CA ARG A 340 7.84 17.34 4.73
C ARG A 340 9.18 17.94 5.16
N ARG A 341 9.95 18.49 4.24
CA ARG A 341 11.21 19.18 4.58
C ARG A 341 10.99 20.42 5.45
N ALA A 342 9.92 21.14 5.23
CA ALA A 342 9.55 22.32 6.03
C ALA A 342 8.91 21.95 7.38
N ASN A 343 8.36 20.76 7.50
CA ASN A 343 7.62 20.27 8.68
C ASN A 343 8.14 18.91 9.17
N PRO A 344 9.41 18.83 9.58
CA PRO A 344 9.96 17.56 10.08
C PRO A 344 9.27 17.16 11.38
N GLY A 345 8.86 15.89 11.49
CA GLY A 345 8.22 15.34 12.69
C GLY A 345 6.73 15.68 12.87
N VAL A 346 6.13 16.44 11.96
CA VAL A 346 4.67 16.64 11.93
C VAL A 346 4.00 15.43 11.31
N GLU A 347 2.86 15.00 11.85
CA GLU A 347 2.10 13.86 11.31
C GLU A 347 1.73 14.09 9.84
N TYR A 348 1.81 13.05 9.00
CA TYR A 348 1.47 13.16 7.57
C TYR A 348 0.01 13.60 7.35
N THR A 349 -0.84 13.35 8.33
CA THR A 349 -2.25 13.73 8.34
C THR A 349 -2.48 15.24 8.31
N GLU A 350 -1.52 16.03 8.79
CA GLU A 350 -1.56 17.49 8.77
C GLU A 350 -1.19 18.09 7.40
N PHE A 351 -0.72 17.25 6.47
CA PHE A 351 -0.43 17.69 5.10
C PHE A 351 -1.72 18.13 4.38
N PRO A 352 -1.79 19.34 3.82
CA PRO A 352 -2.95 19.81 3.05
C PRO A 352 -3.02 19.09 1.68
N PHE A 353 -3.53 17.87 1.69
CA PHE A 353 -3.64 17.02 0.52
C PHE A 353 -4.50 17.69 -0.57
N SER A 354 -4.03 17.68 -1.81
CA SER A 354 -4.72 18.34 -2.92
C SER A 354 -4.83 17.45 -4.15
N ILE A 355 -6.07 17.19 -4.59
CA ILE A 355 -6.35 16.47 -5.84
C ILE A 355 -5.63 17.11 -7.03
N LYS A 356 -5.51 18.46 -7.07
CA LYS A 356 -4.86 19.20 -8.15
C LYS A 356 -3.35 18.94 -8.27
N LYS A 357 -2.74 18.36 -7.24
CA LYS A 357 -1.31 18.02 -7.19
C LYS A 357 -1.03 16.54 -7.44
N MET A 358 -2.08 15.78 -7.74
CA MET A 358 -1.94 14.37 -8.12
C MET A 358 -1.48 14.23 -9.58
N SER A 359 -0.65 13.21 -9.83
CA SER A 359 -0.19 12.89 -11.19
C SER A 359 -1.29 12.19 -12.00
N VAL A 360 -1.46 12.60 -13.24
CA VAL A 360 -2.36 11.94 -14.22
C VAL A 360 -1.64 10.91 -15.10
N SER A 361 -0.29 10.89 -15.08
CA SER A 361 0.53 10.04 -15.97
C SER A 361 1.08 8.77 -15.31
N GLY A 362 0.65 8.46 -14.09
CA GLY A 362 1.20 7.38 -13.28
C GLY A 362 2.45 7.79 -12.49
N SER A 363 2.56 7.23 -11.30
CA SER A 363 3.70 7.43 -10.41
C SER A 363 4.66 6.25 -10.54
N LEU A 364 5.95 6.57 -10.69
CA LEU A 364 6.98 5.55 -10.82
C LEU A 364 7.39 5.05 -9.44
N PHE A 365 7.25 3.75 -9.22
CA PHE A 365 7.77 3.10 -8.03
C PHE A 365 9.29 2.95 -8.12
N ASP A 366 9.99 3.35 -7.06
CA ASP A 366 11.46 3.36 -6.96
C ASP A 366 11.88 2.92 -5.55
N PHE A 367 12.61 1.79 -5.47
CA PHE A 367 13.11 1.25 -4.20
C PHE A 367 14.18 2.13 -3.55
N ASP A 368 15.05 2.76 -4.34
CA ASP A 368 16.11 3.63 -3.78
C ASP A 368 15.47 4.84 -3.12
N LYS A 369 14.43 5.40 -3.73
CA LYS A 369 13.65 6.48 -3.15
C LYS A 369 12.91 6.04 -1.89
N LEU A 370 12.32 4.85 -1.86
CA LEU A 370 11.69 4.29 -0.66
C LEU A 370 12.72 4.15 0.47
N ASN A 371 13.92 3.61 0.18
CA ASN A 371 14.99 3.49 1.15
C ASN A 371 15.42 4.86 1.70
N ASP A 372 15.56 5.86 0.86
CA ASP A 372 15.91 7.22 1.28
C ASP A 372 14.83 7.84 2.18
N VAL A 373 13.56 7.68 1.83
CA VAL A 373 12.44 8.13 2.66
C VAL A 373 12.44 7.40 4.00
N SER A 374 12.61 6.08 3.99
CA SER A 374 12.63 5.27 5.20
C SER A 374 13.79 5.63 6.13
N LYS A 375 15.00 5.83 5.61
CA LYS A 375 16.14 6.33 6.39
C LYS A 375 15.84 7.67 7.05
N ASN A 376 15.15 8.56 6.34
CA ASN A 376 14.74 9.85 6.90
C ASN A 376 13.76 9.66 8.07
N VAL A 377 12.72 8.85 7.88
CA VAL A 377 11.71 8.56 8.90
C VAL A 377 12.36 7.94 10.15
N ILE A 378 13.12 6.85 9.97
CA ILE A 378 13.77 6.15 11.08
C ILE A 378 14.76 7.07 11.82
N SER A 379 15.46 7.95 11.12
CA SER A 379 16.42 8.86 11.74
C SER A 379 15.78 9.86 12.71
N THR A 380 14.50 10.17 12.53
CA THR A 380 13.74 11.10 13.42
C THR A 380 13.05 10.40 14.59
N MET A 381 12.97 9.07 14.58
CA MET A 381 12.39 8.29 15.68
C MET A 381 13.26 8.38 16.94
N SER A 382 12.65 8.34 18.12
CA SER A 382 13.40 8.20 19.38
C SER A 382 14.06 6.82 19.48
N CYS A 383 15.11 6.69 20.29
CA CYS A 383 15.74 5.39 20.54
C CYS A 383 14.77 4.37 21.15
N ASP A 384 13.82 4.81 21.98
CA ASP A 384 12.79 3.96 22.53
C ASP A 384 11.87 3.41 21.44
N LYS A 385 11.36 4.29 20.56
CA LYS A 385 10.51 3.87 19.43
C LYS A 385 11.23 2.87 18.51
N VAL A 386 12.50 3.13 18.18
CA VAL A 386 13.28 2.21 17.34
C VAL A 386 13.46 0.86 18.04
N TYR A 387 13.79 0.87 19.34
CA TYR A 387 13.92 -0.36 20.13
C TYR A 387 12.61 -1.17 20.12
N ASP A 388 11.49 -0.52 20.40
CA ASP A 388 10.19 -1.18 20.49
C ASP A 388 9.78 -1.77 19.12
N ASP A 389 9.87 -0.99 18.04
CA ASP A 389 9.50 -1.43 16.70
C ASP A 389 10.40 -2.57 16.17
N VAL A 390 11.72 -2.43 16.34
CA VAL A 390 12.68 -3.50 15.96
C VAL A 390 12.44 -4.76 16.75
N THR A 391 12.17 -4.65 18.05
CA THR A 391 11.94 -5.81 18.92
C THR A 391 10.65 -6.54 18.52
N VAL A 392 9.58 -5.81 18.20
CA VAL A 392 8.32 -6.39 17.68
C VAL A 392 8.57 -7.11 16.37
N TRP A 393 9.27 -6.48 15.43
CA TRP A 393 9.61 -7.08 14.14
C TRP A 393 10.52 -8.32 14.30
N ALA A 394 11.59 -8.20 15.09
CA ALA A 394 12.57 -9.27 15.25
C ALA A 394 11.97 -10.52 15.92
N LYS A 395 10.97 -10.35 16.78
CA LYS A 395 10.24 -11.48 17.40
C LYS A 395 9.63 -12.42 16.35
N GLU A 396 9.17 -11.87 15.23
CA GLU A 396 8.54 -12.62 14.14
C GLU A 396 9.56 -13.06 13.07
N TYR A 397 10.52 -12.19 12.72
CA TYR A 397 11.36 -12.37 11.53
C TYR A 397 12.85 -12.63 11.81
N ASP A 398 13.40 -12.27 12.98
CA ASP A 398 14.81 -12.54 13.37
C ASP A 398 14.92 -12.88 14.86
N PRO A 399 14.65 -14.15 15.24
CA PRO A 399 14.70 -14.57 16.65
C PRO A 399 16.08 -14.41 17.32
N GLU A 400 17.16 -14.36 16.55
CA GLU A 400 18.50 -14.15 17.08
C GLU A 400 18.70 -12.69 17.50
N LEU A 401 18.31 -11.75 16.64
CA LEU A 401 18.28 -10.32 16.94
C LEU A 401 17.35 -10.05 18.14
N TYR A 402 16.15 -10.66 18.15
CA TYR A 402 15.21 -10.52 19.27
C TYR A 402 15.85 -10.89 20.61
N ARG A 403 16.52 -12.04 20.69
CA ARG A 403 17.21 -12.48 21.90
C ARG A 403 18.29 -11.50 22.35
N ALA A 404 19.11 -11.02 21.39
CA ALA A 404 20.17 -10.06 21.69
C ALA A 404 19.60 -8.74 22.27
N LEU A 405 18.56 -8.18 21.64
CA LEU A 405 17.96 -6.92 22.07
C LEU A 405 17.25 -7.02 23.43
N THR A 406 16.60 -8.16 23.71
CA THR A 406 15.80 -8.35 24.93
C THR A 406 16.61 -8.85 26.13
N GLN A 407 17.86 -9.28 25.94
CA GLN A 407 18.74 -9.67 27.01
C GLN A 407 19.08 -8.50 27.96
N ASP A 408 19.34 -7.33 27.40
CA ASP A 408 19.52 -6.06 28.11
C ASP A 408 18.89 -4.91 27.32
N PRO A 409 17.62 -4.58 27.59
CA PRO A 409 16.93 -3.47 26.90
C PRO A 409 17.60 -2.11 27.08
N ALA A 410 18.19 -1.85 28.25
CA ALA A 410 18.85 -0.57 28.51
C ALA A 410 20.13 -0.43 27.66
N TYR A 411 20.88 -1.51 27.52
CA TYR A 411 22.06 -1.57 26.64
C TYR A 411 21.67 -1.37 25.18
N ALA A 412 20.63 -2.06 24.70
CA ALA A 412 20.14 -1.92 23.32
C ALA A 412 19.68 -0.48 23.02
N LYS A 413 18.94 0.17 23.93
CA LYS A 413 18.52 1.55 23.77
C LYS A 413 19.69 2.54 23.73
N ARG A 414 20.75 2.31 24.49
CA ARG A 414 21.99 3.11 24.38
C ARG A 414 22.64 2.99 23.00
N ILE A 415 22.65 1.80 22.41
CA ILE A 415 23.15 1.60 21.04
C ILE A 415 22.30 2.40 20.03
N PHE A 416 20.98 2.31 20.13
CA PHE A 416 20.09 3.05 19.26
C PHE A 416 20.12 4.56 19.47
N ALA A 417 20.63 5.05 20.59
CA ALA A 417 20.77 6.48 20.86
C ALA A 417 21.94 7.12 20.09
N ILE A 418 22.91 6.32 19.61
CA ILE A 418 24.11 6.84 18.92
C ILE A 418 23.69 7.67 17.71
N GLY A 419 24.11 8.94 17.70
CA GLY A 419 23.87 9.89 16.60
C GLY A 419 22.39 10.27 16.39
N ARG A 420 21.51 10.02 17.37
CA ARG A 420 20.09 10.45 17.35
C ARG A 420 19.89 11.76 18.12
N GLY A 421 18.75 12.43 17.85
CA GLY A 421 18.34 13.64 18.57
C GLY A 421 19.14 14.91 18.25
N GLY A 422 20.16 14.84 17.40
CA GLY A 422 20.93 15.99 16.95
C GLY A 422 20.30 16.72 15.76
N LYS A 423 20.89 17.88 15.39
CA LYS A 423 20.46 18.65 14.20
C LYS A 423 20.58 17.89 12.88
N LYS A 424 21.46 16.89 12.81
CA LYS A 424 21.69 16.04 11.65
C LYS A 424 21.76 14.57 12.13
N PRO A 425 20.61 13.95 12.39
CA PRO A 425 20.59 12.57 12.86
C PRO A 425 21.16 11.63 11.79
N ARG A 426 21.77 10.54 12.23
CA ARG A 426 22.34 9.54 11.33
C ARG A 426 21.22 8.76 10.62
N LYS A 427 21.50 8.34 9.38
CA LYS A 427 20.57 7.59 8.49
C LYS A 427 21.16 6.22 8.18
N ASP A 428 21.40 5.43 9.22
CA ASP A 428 22.20 4.21 9.11
C ASP A 428 21.45 3.05 8.45
N PHE A 429 20.15 2.94 8.64
CA PHE A 429 19.34 1.85 8.09
C PHE A 429 17.99 2.31 7.56
N ALA A 430 17.52 1.60 6.53
CA ALA A 430 16.23 1.82 5.89
C ALA A 430 15.17 0.82 6.38
N THR A 431 15.60 -0.34 6.86
CA THR A 431 14.74 -1.43 7.28
C THR A 431 15.22 -2.01 8.61
N TRP A 432 14.36 -2.73 9.30
CA TRP A 432 14.75 -3.44 10.52
C TRP A 432 15.71 -4.61 10.25
N LYS A 433 15.78 -5.11 9.00
CA LYS A 433 16.82 -6.07 8.58
C LYS A 433 18.23 -5.49 8.67
N ASP A 434 18.39 -4.19 8.42
CA ASP A 434 19.68 -3.52 8.45
C ASP A 434 20.23 -3.38 9.87
N VAL A 435 19.38 -3.55 10.89
CA VAL A 435 19.74 -3.33 12.29
C VAL A 435 20.74 -4.38 12.79
N LYS A 436 20.55 -5.66 12.47
CA LYS A 436 21.44 -6.73 12.94
C LYS A 436 22.89 -6.52 12.45
N PRO A 437 23.18 -6.26 11.18
CA PRO A 437 24.51 -5.88 10.73
C PRO A 437 25.06 -4.61 11.41
N TYR A 438 24.18 -3.61 11.65
CA TYR A 438 24.58 -2.34 12.29
C TYR A 438 25.09 -2.52 13.71
N LEU A 439 24.44 -3.41 14.50
CA LEU A 439 24.74 -3.58 15.93
C LEU A 439 25.50 -4.87 16.26
N SER A 440 25.82 -5.71 15.28
CA SER A 440 26.44 -7.03 15.48
C SER A 440 27.68 -7.00 16.38
N PHE A 441 28.53 -5.96 16.24
CA PHE A 441 29.75 -5.84 17.04
C PHE A 441 29.52 -5.44 18.52
N PHE A 442 28.32 -5.06 18.92
CA PHE A 442 28.00 -4.81 20.32
C PHE A 442 27.73 -6.11 21.12
N TYR A 443 27.33 -7.18 20.42
CA TYR A 443 26.95 -8.46 21.00
C TYR A 443 27.91 -9.56 20.59
N ASP A 444 28.54 -10.23 21.57
CA ASP A 444 29.54 -11.27 21.27
C ASP A 444 28.94 -12.45 20.50
N SER A 445 27.64 -12.75 20.74
CA SER A 445 26.91 -13.77 19.99
C SER A 445 26.66 -13.43 18.50
N LEU A 446 26.74 -12.16 18.11
CA LEU A 446 26.51 -11.68 16.74
C LEU A 446 27.80 -11.18 16.10
N PHE A 447 28.89 -11.04 16.85
CA PHE A 447 30.11 -10.44 16.37
C PHE A 447 30.79 -11.31 15.31
N GLN A 448 31.05 -10.71 14.16
CA GLN A 448 31.88 -11.26 13.10
C GLN A 448 32.74 -10.15 12.53
N SER A 449 34.05 -10.42 12.34
CA SER A 449 34.94 -9.51 11.64
C SER A 449 34.68 -9.64 10.13
N GLU A 450 34.09 -8.63 9.54
CA GLU A 450 33.69 -8.62 8.11
C GLU A 450 34.76 -7.96 7.24
N ASP A 451 35.43 -6.91 7.75
CA ASP A 451 36.43 -6.15 7.02
C ASP A 451 37.84 -6.38 7.58
N GLU A 452 38.82 -6.25 6.70
CA GLU A 452 40.23 -6.26 7.04
C GLU A 452 40.86 -4.89 6.79
N ILE A 453 41.90 -4.55 7.54
CA ILE A 453 42.68 -3.35 7.28
C ILE A 453 43.41 -3.52 5.93
N PRO A 454 43.30 -2.52 5.00
CA PRO A 454 43.88 -2.63 3.68
C PRO A 454 45.37 -2.93 3.71
N SER A 455 45.82 -3.84 2.87
CA SER A 455 47.24 -4.25 2.74
C SER A 455 48.19 -3.13 2.24
N THR A 456 47.63 -1.97 1.90
CA THR A 456 48.40 -0.76 1.59
C THR A 456 49.11 -0.17 2.81
N HIS A 457 48.67 -0.54 4.02
CA HIS A 457 49.30 -0.13 5.28
C HIS A 457 50.24 -1.24 5.76
N ALA A 458 51.44 -0.83 6.21
CA ALA A 458 52.43 -1.78 6.75
C ALA A 458 51.90 -2.43 8.03
N LYS A 459 51.98 -3.74 8.16
CA LYS A 459 51.52 -4.49 9.34
C LYS A 459 52.13 -4.00 10.63
N GLU A 460 53.42 -3.63 10.58
CA GLU A 460 54.17 -3.07 11.71
C GLU A 460 53.57 -1.74 12.18
N ASP A 461 53.17 -0.88 11.26
CA ASP A 461 52.54 0.42 11.60
C ASP A 461 51.16 0.22 12.22
N VAL A 462 50.36 -0.71 11.67
CA VAL A 462 49.05 -1.08 12.23
C VAL A 462 49.22 -1.61 13.65
N LYS A 463 50.10 -2.62 13.84
CA LYS A 463 50.40 -3.19 15.14
C LYS A 463 50.83 -2.13 16.14
N LYS A 464 51.79 -1.28 15.76
CA LYS A 464 52.31 -0.19 16.60
C LYS A 464 51.23 0.80 16.99
N ALA A 465 50.31 1.15 16.06
CA ALA A 465 49.18 2.03 16.37
C ALA A 465 48.25 1.42 17.43
N LEU A 466 47.90 0.14 17.28
CA LEU A 466 47.03 -0.59 18.21
C LEU A 466 47.70 -0.75 19.59
N ASP A 467 49.00 -1.12 19.63
CA ASP A 467 49.76 -1.25 20.88
C ASP A 467 49.83 0.09 21.63
N LEU A 468 50.13 1.19 20.93
CA LEU A 468 50.16 2.54 21.51
C LEU A 468 48.79 2.96 22.04
N PHE A 469 47.73 2.63 21.31
CA PHE A 469 46.37 2.95 21.78
C PHE A 469 46.06 2.24 23.07
N MET A 470 46.36 0.95 23.20
CA MET A 470 46.13 0.19 24.45
C MET A 470 46.90 0.79 25.65
N LEU A 471 48.07 1.38 25.42
CA LEU A 471 48.87 2.03 26.47
C LEU A 471 48.32 3.40 26.90
N MET A 472 47.63 4.10 26.00
CA MET A 472 47.23 5.50 26.17
C MET A 472 45.71 5.66 26.36
N PHE A 473 44.90 4.61 26.12
CA PHE A 473 43.46 4.67 26.19
C PHE A 473 42.95 4.70 27.64
N ASP A 474 42.19 5.75 27.96
CA ASP A 474 41.39 5.81 29.19
C ASP A 474 39.91 5.94 28.80
N ILE A 475 39.08 5.06 29.31
CA ILE A 475 37.62 5.07 29.09
C ILE A 475 36.94 6.33 29.66
N LYS A 476 37.62 7.04 30.56
CA LYS A 476 37.12 8.28 31.18
C LYS A 476 37.38 9.53 30.35
N ASP A 477 38.24 9.43 29.32
CA ASP A 477 38.53 10.55 28.43
C ASP A 477 37.23 11.02 27.77
N ASP A 478 37.06 12.33 27.61
CA ASP A 478 36.03 12.85 26.75
C ASP A 478 36.39 12.66 25.25
N ASN A 479 35.45 12.95 24.35
CA ASN A 479 35.65 12.75 22.91
C ASN A 479 36.86 13.53 22.37
N SER A 480 37.15 14.74 22.90
CA SER A 480 38.27 15.56 22.49
C SER A 480 39.59 14.98 22.96
N GLU A 481 39.66 14.56 24.21
CA GLU A 481 40.84 13.91 24.82
C GLU A 481 41.13 12.59 24.11
N TRP A 482 40.16 11.75 23.92
CA TRP A 482 40.25 10.51 23.18
C TRP A 482 40.76 10.72 21.74
N PHE A 483 40.25 11.72 21.01
CA PHE A 483 40.72 12.00 19.66
C PHE A 483 42.15 12.58 19.63
N ASN A 484 42.54 13.32 20.68
CA ASN A 484 43.94 13.77 20.83
C ASN A 484 44.91 12.62 21.05
N VAL A 485 44.48 11.53 21.72
CA VAL A 485 45.29 10.30 21.80
C VAL A 485 45.51 9.73 20.39
N ILE A 486 44.50 9.65 19.54
CA ILE A 486 44.63 9.14 18.16
C ILE A 486 45.60 10.03 17.34
N LYS A 487 45.50 11.34 17.46
CA LYS A 487 46.43 12.28 16.78
C LYS A 487 47.89 12.06 17.22
N LYS A 488 48.08 11.88 18.52
CA LYS A 488 49.40 11.61 19.10
C LYS A 488 50.00 10.29 18.60
N ILE A 489 49.18 9.28 18.47
CA ILE A 489 49.60 8.00 17.88
C ILE A 489 49.97 8.17 16.43
N ALA A 490 49.18 8.93 15.63
CA ALA A 490 49.51 9.22 14.24
C ALA A 490 50.88 9.84 14.11
N ASP A 491 51.20 10.88 14.89
CA ASP A 491 52.55 11.51 14.89
C ASP A 491 53.66 10.52 15.28
N LEU A 492 53.45 9.67 16.28
CA LEU A 492 54.42 8.71 16.78
C LEU A 492 54.76 7.60 15.76
N ILE A 493 53.87 7.32 14.81
CA ILE A 493 54.11 6.29 13.78
C ILE A 493 54.40 6.87 12.40
N GLY A 494 54.50 8.22 12.26
CA GLY A 494 54.83 8.92 11.02
C GLY A 494 53.63 9.15 10.10
N TYR A 495 52.41 9.20 10.69
CA TYR A 495 51.17 9.58 10.02
C TYR A 495 50.81 11.03 10.36
N ALA A 496 50.15 11.72 9.46
CA ALA A 496 49.73 13.10 9.71
C ALA A 496 48.60 13.18 10.74
N SER A 497 48.80 13.91 11.81
CA SER A 497 47.75 14.21 12.81
C SER A 497 46.76 15.28 12.34
N ASP A 498 47.13 16.09 11.35
CA ASP A 498 46.32 17.12 10.71
C ASP A 498 46.00 16.76 9.26
N MET A 499 44.71 16.62 8.96
CA MET A 499 44.19 16.34 7.62
C MET A 499 44.48 17.44 6.60
N LYS A 500 44.67 18.70 7.01
CA LYS A 500 45.02 19.81 6.11
C LYS A 500 46.49 19.68 5.69
N ALA A 501 47.38 19.40 6.65
CA ALA A 501 48.79 19.15 6.40
C ALA A 501 48.97 17.93 5.47
N TYR A 502 48.22 16.83 5.72
CA TYR A 502 48.24 15.66 4.87
C TYR A 502 47.83 15.95 3.43
N LYS A 503 46.74 16.70 3.22
CA LYS A 503 46.28 17.04 1.86
C LYS A 503 47.22 17.95 1.09
N GLN A 504 48.05 18.75 1.78
CA GLN A 504 49.03 19.63 1.15
C GLN A 504 50.30 18.88 0.73
N ASN A 505 50.77 17.92 1.52
CA ASN A 505 52.03 17.19 1.31
C ASN A 505 51.86 15.69 1.67
N PRO A 506 51.06 14.93 0.94
CA PRO A 506 50.78 13.53 1.30
C PRO A 506 52.00 12.64 1.28
N GLU A 507 52.99 12.95 0.45
CA GLU A 507 54.23 12.20 0.31
C GLU A 507 55.17 12.30 1.53
N GLN A 508 54.93 13.24 2.45
CA GLN A 508 55.71 13.40 3.68
C GLN A 508 55.29 12.46 4.79
N TYR A 509 54.12 11.81 4.63
CA TYR A 509 53.52 10.98 5.65
C TYR A 509 53.21 9.57 5.11
N LYS A 510 53.21 8.58 6.00
CA LYS A 510 52.82 7.21 5.68
C LYS A 510 51.31 7.07 5.49
N GLY A 511 50.53 8.04 5.97
CA GLY A 511 49.09 8.10 5.97
C GLY A 511 48.60 9.25 6.87
N SER A 512 47.39 9.20 7.36
CA SER A 512 46.76 10.25 8.17
C SER A 512 46.09 9.72 9.44
N VAL A 513 45.66 10.62 10.29
CA VAL A 513 44.87 10.31 11.49
C VAL A 513 43.57 9.56 11.14
N ALA A 514 43.04 9.71 9.93
CA ALA A 514 41.88 8.95 9.47
C ALA A 514 42.21 7.44 9.31
N ASP A 515 43.44 7.13 8.85
CA ASP A 515 43.88 5.75 8.73
C ASP A 515 44.07 5.10 10.10
N VAL A 516 44.63 5.83 11.07
CA VAL A 516 44.77 5.35 12.47
C VAL A 516 43.39 5.11 13.09
N SER A 517 42.42 6.03 12.84
CA SER A 517 41.03 5.85 13.28
C SER A 517 40.39 4.63 12.61
N MET A 518 40.68 4.35 11.36
CA MET A 518 40.21 3.17 10.63
C MET A 518 40.84 1.88 11.21
N PHE A 519 42.13 1.86 11.55
CA PHE A 519 42.74 0.70 12.21
C PHE A 519 42.03 0.33 13.51
N LEU A 520 41.75 1.33 14.35
CA LEU A 520 41.01 1.15 15.60
C LEU A 520 39.59 0.70 15.34
N ARG A 521 38.93 1.29 14.35
CA ARG A 521 37.56 0.94 13.98
C ARG A 521 37.43 -0.53 13.59
N VAL A 522 38.30 -0.99 12.65
CA VAL A 522 38.29 -2.38 12.23
C VAL A 522 38.68 -3.32 13.39
N ALA A 523 39.64 -2.95 14.22
CA ALA A 523 40.04 -3.75 15.39
C ALA A 523 38.86 -3.94 16.39
N VAL A 524 38.11 -2.88 16.67
CA VAL A 524 37.02 -2.89 17.68
C VAL A 524 35.71 -3.43 17.12
N THR A 525 35.36 -3.08 15.88
CA THR A 525 34.05 -3.37 15.31
C THR A 525 34.06 -4.47 14.24
N GLY A 526 35.25 -4.83 13.73
CA GLY A 526 35.37 -5.72 12.57
C GLY A 526 34.88 -5.11 11.26
N LYS A 527 34.68 -3.77 11.20
CA LYS A 527 34.11 -3.06 10.05
C LYS A 527 34.85 -1.77 9.75
N MET A 528 35.00 -1.44 8.46
CA MET A 528 35.55 -0.14 8.03
C MET A 528 34.57 1.01 8.26
N ASN A 529 33.28 0.74 8.29
CA ASN A 529 32.22 1.72 8.57
C ASN A 529 31.42 1.33 9.81
N SER A 530 31.29 2.26 10.74
CA SER A 530 30.52 2.08 11.98
C SER A 530 29.94 3.43 12.43
N PRO A 531 29.08 3.47 13.43
CA PRO A 531 28.76 4.69 14.17
C PRO A 531 29.99 5.39 14.71
N ASP A 532 29.80 6.51 15.40
CA ASP A 532 30.90 7.22 16.05
C ASP A 532 31.72 6.28 16.93
N LEU A 533 33.03 6.18 16.66
CA LEU A 533 33.89 5.17 17.28
C LEU A 533 34.08 5.43 18.77
N TYR A 534 34.10 6.69 19.20
CA TYR A 534 34.18 7.04 20.60
C TYR A 534 32.91 6.56 21.33
N GLU A 535 31.74 6.86 20.81
CA GLU A 535 30.45 6.40 21.40
C GLU A 535 30.37 4.86 21.41
N VAL A 536 30.84 4.19 20.36
CA VAL A 536 30.93 2.72 20.29
C VAL A 536 31.79 2.18 21.44
N MET A 537 33.00 2.72 21.64
CA MET A 537 33.89 2.28 22.72
C MET A 537 33.31 2.55 24.11
N GLN A 538 32.63 3.69 24.31
CA GLN A 538 31.96 4.02 25.57
C GLN A 538 30.82 3.03 25.92
N ILE A 539 30.12 2.52 24.90
CA ILE A 539 29.05 1.52 25.10
C ILE A 539 29.62 0.12 25.32
N LEU A 540 30.67 -0.28 24.57
CA LEU A 540 31.35 -1.56 24.74
C LEU A 540 32.03 -1.67 26.12
N GLY A 541 32.52 -0.56 26.63
CA GLY A 541 33.30 -0.51 27.86
C GLY A 541 34.77 -0.86 27.67
N TYR A 542 35.57 -0.60 28.70
CA TYR A 542 37.03 -0.77 28.67
C TYR A 542 37.46 -2.20 28.33
N GLU A 543 36.97 -3.18 29.08
CA GLU A 543 37.41 -4.57 28.94
C GLU A 543 37.14 -5.14 27.54
N LYS A 544 35.93 -4.96 27.02
CA LYS A 544 35.57 -5.46 25.68
C LYS A 544 36.37 -4.76 24.58
N THR A 545 36.57 -3.43 24.68
CA THR A 545 37.36 -2.65 23.74
C THR A 545 38.80 -3.16 23.71
N VAL A 546 39.46 -3.30 24.87
CA VAL A 546 40.86 -3.75 24.98
C VAL A 546 41.03 -5.19 24.48
N ASN A 547 40.10 -6.11 24.85
CA ASN A 547 40.15 -7.49 24.39
C ASN A 547 40.11 -7.59 22.85
N ARG A 548 39.22 -6.84 22.20
CA ARG A 548 39.14 -6.84 20.73
C ARG A 548 40.33 -6.26 20.03
N ILE A 549 40.91 -5.19 20.58
CA ILE A 549 42.14 -4.64 20.05
C ILE A 549 43.28 -5.65 20.23
N HIS A 550 43.35 -6.33 21.37
CA HIS A 550 44.36 -7.38 21.60
C HIS A 550 44.23 -8.55 20.62
N GLU A 551 42.97 -9.04 20.40
CA GLU A 551 42.71 -10.08 19.41
C GLU A 551 43.11 -9.63 17.98
N ALA A 552 42.85 -8.36 17.63
CA ALA A 552 43.25 -7.80 16.36
C ALA A 552 44.79 -7.75 16.20
N ILE A 553 45.51 -7.34 17.26
CA ILE A 553 46.98 -7.32 17.26
C ILE A 553 47.55 -8.71 16.94
N MET A 554 46.96 -9.76 17.51
CA MET A 554 47.42 -11.14 17.28
C MET A 554 47.35 -11.59 15.81
N LYS A 555 46.57 -10.93 14.99
CA LYS A 555 46.53 -11.17 13.53
C LYS A 555 47.72 -10.57 12.79
N TYR A 556 48.49 -9.69 13.43
CA TYR A 556 49.65 -8.99 12.84
C TYR A 556 50.99 -9.43 13.47
N VAL A 557 50.97 -10.40 14.35
CA VAL A 557 52.13 -11.08 14.87
C VAL A 557 52.45 -12.27 13.99
#